data_1d793e83ba7b666f7debef7ebe0394eb
#
_entry.id   1d793e83ba7b666f7debef7ebe0394eb
#
_cell.length_a   1.000
_cell.length_b   1.000
_cell.length_c   1.000
_cell.angle_alpha   90.00
_cell.angle_beta   90.00
_cell.angle_gamma   90.00
#
_symmetry.space_group_name_H-M   'P 1'
#
loop_
_entity.id
_entity.type
_entity.pdbx_description
1 polymer ?
#
loop_
_entity_poly.entity_id
_entity_poly.type
_entity_poly.pdbx_seq_one_letter_code
_entity_poly.pdbx_strand_id
1 'polypeptide(L)' 'MQDNTILTITGSDPTGESGIQADIKYISELGLTAVSAITTVTLQNTLGIQEFHDLPASVVGGQIEALVNDVQ' A
#
# COMPACT_ATOMS: atom_id res chain seq x y z
N MET A 1 3.56 -10.34 -13.30
CA MET A 1 2.63 -9.18 -13.35
C MET A 1 2.34 -8.81 -14.79
N GLN A 2 1.18 -8.24 -15.03
CA GLN A 2 0.83 -7.72 -16.34
C GLN A 2 1.54 -6.40 -16.60
N ASP A 3 1.72 -6.05 -17.87
CA ASP A 3 2.50 -4.88 -18.25
C ASP A 3 1.93 -3.55 -17.75
N ASN A 4 0.60 -3.48 -17.54
CA ASN A 4 -0.07 -2.28 -17.07
C ASN A 4 -0.35 -2.30 -15.56
N THR A 5 0.34 -3.18 -14.83
CA THR A 5 0.18 -3.31 -13.38
C THR A 5 1.38 -2.73 -12.66
N ILE A 6 1.14 -1.89 -11.68
CA ILE A 6 2.18 -1.26 -10.86
C ILE A 6 2.03 -1.73 -9.42
N LEU A 7 3.13 -2.20 -8.84
CA LEU A 7 3.20 -2.56 -7.43
C LEU A 7 3.68 -1.36 -6.62
N THR A 8 2.91 -0.96 -5.62
CA THR A 8 3.34 0.06 -4.67
C THR A 8 3.69 -0.59 -3.34
N ILE A 9 4.75 -0.12 -2.70
CA ILE A 9 5.21 -0.61 -1.41
C ILE A 9 5.36 0.60 -0.49
N THR A 10 4.38 0.83 0.39
CA THR A 10 4.35 2.03 1.22
C THR A 10 3.44 1.85 2.42
N GLY A 11 3.41 2.85 3.28
CA GLY A 11 2.53 2.86 4.44
C GLY A 11 1.11 3.30 4.11
N SER A 12 0.18 3.00 4.99
CA SER A 12 -1.19 3.47 4.88
C SER A 12 -1.33 4.84 5.56
N ASP A 13 -2.24 5.66 5.04
CA ASP A 13 -2.56 6.96 5.61
C ASP A 13 -4.07 7.01 5.88
N PRO A 14 -4.51 7.19 7.15
CA PRO A 14 -5.94 7.20 7.45
C PRO A 14 -6.70 8.35 6.80
N THR A 15 -6.01 9.43 6.41
CA THR A 15 -6.65 10.54 5.70
C THR A 15 -6.79 10.29 4.21
N GLY A 16 -6.04 9.35 3.65
CA GLY A 16 -6.03 9.08 2.21
C GLY A 16 -5.27 10.11 1.38
N GLU A 17 -4.61 11.08 2.01
CA GLU A 17 -3.90 12.15 1.30
C GLU A 17 -2.49 11.76 0.88
N SER A 18 -1.93 10.74 1.51
CA SER A 18 -0.59 10.23 1.18
C SER A 18 -0.56 8.72 1.37
N GLY A 19 0.62 8.13 1.28
CA GLY A 19 0.79 6.71 1.46
C GLY A 19 0.15 5.90 0.34
N ILE A 20 -0.24 4.69 0.67
CA ILE A 20 -0.70 3.71 -0.32
C ILE A 20 -2.01 4.11 -1.00
N GLN A 21 -2.91 4.77 -0.27
CA GLN A 21 -4.19 5.19 -0.81
C GLN A 21 -4.01 6.25 -1.91
N ALA A 22 -3.11 7.20 -1.69
CA ALA A 22 -2.81 8.23 -2.68
C ALA A 22 -2.14 7.63 -3.91
N ASP A 23 -1.24 6.67 -3.72
CA ASP A 23 -0.56 5.99 -4.82
C ASP A 23 -1.55 5.23 -5.70
N ILE A 24 -2.48 4.50 -5.08
CA ILE A 24 -3.50 3.75 -5.82
C ILE A 24 -4.38 4.69 -6.63
N LYS A 25 -4.80 5.80 -6.03
CA LYS A 25 -5.63 6.79 -6.70
C LYS A 25 -4.92 7.37 -7.92
N TYR A 26 -3.67 7.78 -7.76
CA TYR A 26 -2.89 8.36 -8.83
C TYR A 26 -2.67 7.38 -9.98
N ILE A 27 -2.29 6.14 -9.66
CA ILE A 27 -2.07 5.09 -10.65
C ILE A 27 -3.36 4.79 -11.42
N SER A 28 -4.50 4.74 -10.72
CA SER A 28 -5.79 4.50 -11.35
C SER A 28 -6.19 5.65 -12.30
N GLU A 29 -5.87 6.89 -11.93
CA GLU A 29 -6.13 8.04 -12.79
C GLU A 29 -5.32 8.00 -14.09
N LEU A 30 -4.18 7.32 -14.10
CA LEU A 30 -3.38 7.11 -15.29
C LEU A 30 -3.89 5.96 -16.18
N GLY A 31 -4.96 5.29 -15.76
CA GLY A 31 -5.48 4.14 -16.48
C GLY A 31 -4.71 2.84 -16.26
N LEU A 32 -3.89 2.79 -15.21
CA LEU A 32 -3.10 1.62 -14.84
C LEU A 32 -3.73 0.88 -13.68
N THR A 33 -3.37 -0.38 -13.51
CA THR A 33 -3.82 -1.20 -12.40
C THR A 33 -2.80 -1.14 -11.26
N ALA A 34 -3.26 -0.86 -10.05
CA ALA A 34 -2.40 -0.82 -8.88
C ALA A 34 -2.59 -2.07 -8.03
N VAL A 35 -1.50 -2.68 -7.60
CA VAL A 35 -1.46 -3.65 -6.52
C VAL A 35 -0.51 -3.14 -5.45
N SER A 36 -0.74 -3.50 -4.20
CA SER A 36 -0.02 -2.82 -3.12
C SER A 36 0.39 -3.77 -2.00
N ALA A 37 1.55 -3.50 -1.43
CA ALA A 37 2.04 -4.12 -0.21
C ALA A 37 2.20 -3.04 0.86
N ILE A 38 1.67 -3.30 2.04
CA ILE A 38 1.66 -2.33 3.14
C ILE A 38 2.85 -2.60 4.06
N THR A 39 3.62 -1.55 4.33
CA THR A 39 4.80 -1.63 5.22
C THR A 39 4.51 -1.15 6.62
N THR A 40 3.62 -0.19 6.77
CA THR A 40 3.29 0.44 8.05
C THR A 40 1.81 0.76 8.08
N VAL A 41 1.18 0.48 9.22
CA VAL A 41 -0.22 0.87 9.45
C VAL A 41 -0.21 2.07 10.38
N THR A 42 -0.91 3.14 9.98
CA THR A 42 -1.07 4.33 10.80
C THR A 42 -2.46 4.34 11.42
N LEU A 43 -2.50 4.47 12.74
CA LEU A 43 -3.73 4.59 13.51
C LEU A 43 -3.87 6.03 14.01
N GLN A 44 -5.06 6.59 13.88
CA GLN A 44 -5.34 7.95 14.34
C GLN A 44 -6.65 7.96 15.13
N ASN A 45 -6.62 8.55 16.31
CA ASN A 45 -7.83 8.68 17.13
C ASN A 45 -8.49 10.06 16.94
N THR A 46 -9.62 10.27 17.61
CA THR A 46 -10.39 11.54 17.49
C THR A 46 -9.67 12.75 18.07
N LEU A 47 -8.63 12.55 18.87
CA LEU A 47 -7.82 13.62 19.42
C LEU A 47 -6.66 14.02 18.50
N GLY A 48 -6.52 13.36 17.35
CA GLY A 48 -5.45 13.62 16.41
C GLY A 48 -4.14 12.93 16.76
N ILE A 49 -4.11 12.07 17.78
CA ILE A 49 -2.92 11.31 18.13
C ILE A 49 -2.75 10.19 17.13
N GLN A 50 -1.55 10.09 16.57
CA GLN A 50 -1.20 9.06 15.58
C GLN A 50 -0.27 8.03 16.18
N GLU A 51 -0.48 6.77 15.82
CA GLU A 51 0.39 5.66 16.12
C GLU A 51 0.82 4.99 14.83
N PHE A 52 2.10 4.64 14.73
CA PHE A 52 2.66 3.96 13.56
C PHE A 52 3.07 2.55 13.96
N HIS A 53 2.56 1.58 13.23
CA HIS A 53 2.86 0.18 13.47
C HIS A 53 3.55 -0.41 12.24
N ASP A 54 4.87 -0.53 12.31
CA ASP A 54 5.64 -1.15 11.24
C ASP A 54 5.33 -2.65 11.19
N LEU A 55 5.08 -3.15 9.99
CA LEU A 55 4.86 -4.58 9.81
C LEU A 55 6.20 -5.31 9.79
N PRO A 56 6.26 -6.55 10.31
CA PRO A 56 7.48 -7.35 10.21
C PRO A 56 7.90 -7.54 8.77
N ALA A 57 9.22 -7.60 8.54
CA ALA A 57 9.77 -7.78 7.19
C ALA A 57 9.21 -9.05 6.53
N SER A 58 8.99 -10.11 7.29
CA SER A 58 8.40 -11.34 6.76
C SER A 58 6.98 -11.14 6.22
N VAL A 59 6.19 -10.28 6.86
CA VAL A 59 4.82 -9.97 6.42
C VAL A 59 4.86 -9.14 5.15
N VAL A 60 5.73 -8.13 5.09
CA VAL A 60 5.89 -7.30 3.89
C VAL A 60 6.37 -8.15 2.72
N GLY A 61 7.40 -8.97 2.93
CA GLY A 61 7.90 -9.87 1.89
C GLY A 61 6.86 -10.87 1.43
N GLY A 62 6.04 -11.40 2.36
CA GLY A 62 4.96 -12.31 2.03
C GLY A 62 3.89 -11.68 1.17
N GLN A 63 3.54 -10.41 1.42
CA GLN A 63 2.60 -9.68 0.57
C GLN A 63 3.14 -9.54 -0.86
N ILE A 64 4.40 -9.15 -0.99
CA ILE A 64 5.03 -8.96 -2.31
C ILE A 64 5.06 -10.28 -3.07
N GLU A 65 5.48 -11.35 -2.41
CA GLU A 65 5.56 -12.68 -3.03
C GLU A 65 4.19 -13.15 -3.51
N ALA A 66 3.16 -12.99 -2.66
CA ALA A 66 1.80 -13.36 -3.02
C ALA A 66 1.29 -12.58 -4.24
N LEU A 67 1.54 -11.27 -4.27
CA LEU A 67 1.11 -10.42 -5.38
C LEU A 67 1.83 -10.78 -6.68
N VAL A 68 3.13 -11.00 -6.63
CA VAL A 68 3.91 -11.33 -7.81
C VAL A 68 3.49 -12.69 -8.38
N ASN A 69 3.16 -13.65 -7.52
CA ASN A 69 2.75 -14.98 -7.96
C ASN A 69 1.31 -15.02 -8.46
N ASP A 70 0.42 -14.21 -7.90
CA ASP A 70 -1.00 -14.25 -8.23
C ASP A 70 -1.38 -13.33 -9.39
N VAL A 71 -0.62 -12.26 -9.63
CA VAL A 71 -0.94 -11.23 -10.63
C VAL A 71 0.02 -11.34 -11.83
N GLN A 72 0.01 -12.47 -12.45
CA GLN A 72 0.88 -12.69 -13.62
C GLN A 72 0.13 -12.60 -14.95
#